data_05a76c5975f99d1aaf4f8e334934ed97
#
_entry.id   05a76c5975f99d1aaf4f8e334934ed97
#
_cell.length_a   1.000
_cell.length_b   1.000
_cell.length_c   1.000
_cell.angle_alpha   90.00
_cell.angle_beta   90.00
_cell.angle_gamma   90.00
#
_symmetry.space_group_name_H-M   'P 1'
#
loop_
_entity.id
_entity.type
_entity.pdbx_description
1 polymer ?
#
loop_
_entity_poly.entity_id
_entity_poly.type
_entity_poly.pdbx_seq_one_letter_code
_entity_poly.pdbx_strand_id
1 'polypeptide(L)'
;MVSRGLILGITLFWGTMSVLLWRAEFGRGREALSEVPLGTVVDRLLNAPDPSTLQILQRGTILGSLRWIPTVLESRLNSTEDPSVPEGLVDAIGYGLDLDLNLRTGADGPLGRLRIMSHVDLDTNHLWQSISVRIYQRPAIWEISAKAGGDSIRIRHEEGGQAVEQDYTARDLRSLLGLMGASAALIPVPVLSEVEKLGGAGATPRIRWNARNDWLRIGRSRVRTYRVEMTFLDTYSVVAQLSRAGEILEVRLPEGFVLSNESVPLSRNP
;
A
#
# COMPACT_ATOMS: atom_id res chain seq x y z
N MET A 1 12.72 -60.57 -5.78
CA MET A 1 12.21 -59.85 -6.99
C MET A 1 11.36 -58.63 -6.65
N VAL A 2 10.66 -58.60 -5.52
CA VAL A 2 9.76 -57.50 -5.09
C VAL A 2 10.54 -56.17 -4.87
N SER A 3 11.77 -56.18 -4.39
CA SER A 3 12.55 -54.98 -4.09
C SER A 3 12.95 -54.13 -5.32
N ARG A 4 13.20 -54.74 -6.46
CA ARG A 4 13.58 -54.01 -7.69
C ARG A 4 12.40 -53.26 -8.28
N GLY A 5 11.18 -53.83 -8.24
CA GLY A 5 9.98 -53.18 -8.69
C GLY A 5 9.59 -51.99 -7.79
N LEU A 6 9.75 -52.13 -6.48
CA LEU A 6 9.51 -51.07 -5.52
C LEU A 6 10.45 -49.88 -5.71
N ILE A 7 11.76 -50.14 -5.90
CA ILE A 7 12.73 -49.08 -6.15
C ILE A 7 12.41 -48.34 -7.45
N LEU A 8 12.05 -49.05 -8.52
CA LEU A 8 11.67 -48.47 -9.77
C LEU A 8 10.42 -47.60 -9.67
N GLY A 9 9.42 -48.06 -8.90
CA GLY A 9 8.21 -47.30 -8.62
C GLY A 9 8.48 -46.01 -7.86
N ILE A 10 9.33 -46.06 -6.81
CA ILE A 10 9.71 -44.87 -6.03
C ILE A 10 10.50 -43.87 -6.91
N THR A 11 11.44 -44.36 -7.73
CA THR A 11 12.22 -43.47 -8.59
C THR A 11 11.37 -42.79 -9.66
N LEU A 12 10.40 -43.51 -10.22
CA LEU A 12 9.48 -43.00 -11.24
C LEU A 12 8.52 -41.95 -10.62
N PHE A 13 8.01 -42.27 -9.42
CA PHE A 13 7.19 -41.31 -8.66
C PHE A 13 7.96 -40.04 -8.34
N TRP A 14 9.20 -40.17 -7.84
CA TRP A 14 10.04 -39.03 -7.50
C TRP A 14 10.38 -38.19 -8.74
N GLY A 15 10.73 -38.84 -9.86
CA GLY A 15 10.98 -38.17 -11.14
C GLY A 15 9.74 -37.41 -11.63
N THR A 16 8.57 -38.03 -11.58
CA THR A 16 7.31 -37.41 -12.00
C THR A 16 6.97 -36.20 -11.13
N MET A 17 7.08 -36.34 -9.80
CA MET A 17 6.84 -35.24 -8.85
C MET A 17 7.85 -34.09 -9.04
N SER A 18 9.11 -34.40 -9.29
CA SER A 18 10.15 -33.38 -9.58
C SER A 18 9.83 -32.61 -10.87
N VAL A 19 9.40 -33.31 -11.93
CA VAL A 19 8.98 -32.67 -13.19
C VAL A 19 7.73 -31.83 -13.01
N LEU A 20 6.74 -32.32 -12.24
CA LEU A 20 5.52 -31.57 -11.95
C LEU A 20 5.82 -30.34 -11.11
N LEU A 21 6.67 -30.45 -10.07
CA LEU A 21 7.14 -29.33 -9.27
C LEU A 21 7.90 -28.30 -10.12
N TRP A 22 8.81 -28.77 -10.96
CA TRP A 22 9.55 -27.89 -11.85
C TRP A 22 8.65 -27.18 -12.87
N ARG A 23 7.64 -27.90 -13.36
CA ARG A 23 6.63 -27.33 -14.26
C ARG A 23 5.70 -26.34 -13.55
N ALA A 24 5.38 -26.57 -12.27
CA ALA A 24 4.62 -25.63 -11.44
C ALA A 24 5.46 -24.39 -11.10
N GLU A 25 6.76 -24.58 -10.83
CA GLU A 25 7.65 -23.47 -10.42
C GLU A 25 8.13 -22.65 -11.64
N PHE A 26 8.49 -23.31 -12.74
CA PHE A 26 9.12 -22.69 -13.91
C PHE A 26 8.29 -22.78 -15.20
N GLY A 27 7.15 -23.47 -15.17
CA GLY A 27 6.26 -23.60 -16.33
C GLY A 27 5.74 -22.24 -16.77
N ARG A 28 5.95 -21.91 -18.05
CA ARG A 28 5.40 -20.70 -18.70
C ARG A 28 3.88 -20.78 -18.91
N GLY A 29 3.16 -21.42 -18.01
CA GLY A 29 1.76 -21.72 -18.18
C GLY A 29 0.83 -20.72 -17.51
N ARG A 30 -0.36 -20.65 -17.97
CA ARG A 30 -1.63 -20.04 -17.54
C ARG A 30 -1.73 -19.43 -16.12
N GLU A 31 -0.88 -19.83 -15.16
CA GLU A 31 -0.83 -19.28 -13.79
C GLU A 31 -0.31 -17.85 -13.73
N ALA A 32 0.53 -17.42 -14.72
CA ALA A 32 1.09 -16.07 -14.74
C ALA A 32 0.02 -14.97 -14.93
N LEU A 33 -1.19 -15.34 -15.33
CA LEU A 33 -2.31 -14.42 -15.56
C LEU A 33 -3.54 -14.84 -14.74
N SER A 34 -3.40 -15.81 -13.82
CA SER A 34 -4.54 -16.22 -12.99
C SER A 34 -4.92 -15.08 -12.04
N GLU A 35 -6.19 -14.79 -11.98
CA GLU A 35 -6.74 -13.86 -11.01
C GLU A 35 -6.47 -14.37 -9.59
N VAL A 36 -6.16 -13.44 -8.70
CA VAL A 36 -5.91 -13.70 -7.29
C VAL A 36 -6.96 -12.91 -6.50
N PRO A 37 -7.60 -13.52 -5.49
CA PRO A 37 -8.49 -12.77 -4.62
C PRO A 37 -7.76 -11.57 -4.01
N LEU A 38 -8.36 -10.39 -4.10
CA LEU A 38 -7.76 -9.17 -3.57
C LEU A 38 -7.43 -9.30 -2.07
N GLY A 39 -8.31 -9.94 -1.29
CA GLY A 39 -8.08 -10.21 0.13
C GLY A 39 -6.74 -10.90 0.38
N THR A 40 -6.39 -11.92 -0.42
CA THR A 40 -5.10 -12.60 -0.28
C THR A 40 -3.91 -11.67 -0.48
N VAL A 41 -4.02 -10.71 -1.41
CA VAL A 41 -2.93 -9.74 -1.67
C VAL A 41 -2.86 -8.71 -0.54
N VAL A 42 -4.01 -8.25 -0.05
CA VAL A 42 -4.09 -7.33 1.10
C VAL A 42 -3.52 -7.99 2.34
N ASP A 43 -3.89 -9.26 2.63
CA ASP A 43 -3.34 -10.02 3.73
C ASP A 43 -1.81 -10.10 3.66
N ARG A 44 -1.26 -10.37 2.47
CA ARG A 44 0.20 -10.41 2.28
C ARG A 44 0.85 -9.05 2.50
N LEU A 45 0.22 -7.98 2.00
CA LEU A 45 0.72 -6.61 2.15
C LEU A 45 0.75 -6.15 3.61
N LEU A 46 -0.29 -6.49 4.39
CA LEU A 46 -0.41 -6.12 5.80
C LEU A 46 0.47 -6.99 6.71
N ASN A 47 0.76 -8.22 6.31
CA ASN A 47 1.65 -9.14 7.03
C ASN A 47 3.06 -9.19 6.42
N ALA A 48 3.45 -8.19 5.63
CA ALA A 48 4.79 -8.14 5.06
C ALA A 48 5.84 -8.04 6.19
N PRO A 49 6.88 -8.89 6.18
CA PRO A 49 7.85 -8.95 7.28
C PRO A 49 8.73 -7.70 7.34
N ASP A 50 8.95 -7.07 6.20
CA ASP A 50 9.85 -5.94 6.07
C ASP A 50 9.14 -4.69 5.52
N PRO A 51 9.52 -3.49 6.01
CA PRO A 51 9.03 -2.25 5.44
C PRO A 51 9.50 -2.07 4.00
N SER A 52 8.64 -1.51 3.16
CA SER A 52 9.00 -1.17 1.78
C SER A 52 9.47 0.27 1.69
N THR A 53 10.72 0.48 1.27
CA THR A 53 11.27 1.81 0.99
C THR A 53 11.33 2.03 -0.51
N LEU A 54 10.59 3.02 -0.99
CA LEU A 54 10.40 3.31 -2.41
C LEU A 54 11.00 4.67 -2.77
N GLN A 55 11.73 4.74 -3.85
CA GLN A 55 12.12 5.99 -4.48
C GLN A 55 11.01 6.48 -5.40
N ILE A 56 10.69 7.75 -5.33
CA ILE A 56 9.68 8.39 -6.17
C ILE A 56 10.40 9.04 -7.34
N LEU A 57 10.04 8.59 -8.54
CA LEU A 57 10.61 9.09 -9.78
C LEU A 57 9.52 9.69 -10.66
N GLN A 58 9.88 10.75 -11.36
CA GLN A 58 9.08 11.29 -12.46
C GLN A 58 10.00 11.50 -13.66
N ARG A 59 9.68 10.86 -14.77
CA ARG A 59 10.49 10.92 -16.00
C ARG A 59 11.98 10.64 -15.77
N GLY A 60 12.27 9.69 -14.85
CA GLY A 60 13.65 9.29 -14.52
C GLY A 60 14.37 10.17 -13.50
N THR A 61 13.76 11.26 -13.03
CA THR A 61 14.32 12.12 -11.99
C THR A 61 13.77 11.71 -10.63
N ILE A 62 14.66 11.54 -9.64
CA ILE A 62 14.25 11.22 -8.26
C ILE A 62 13.72 12.48 -7.59
N LEU A 63 12.45 12.44 -7.21
CA LEU A 63 11.76 13.53 -6.51
C LEU A 63 11.72 13.33 -4.99
N GLY A 64 11.89 12.09 -4.52
CA GLY A 64 11.79 11.82 -3.09
C GLY A 64 11.75 10.35 -2.76
N SER A 65 11.21 10.04 -1.58
CA SER A 65 11.06 8.67 -1.08
C SER A 65 9.75 8.49 -0.35
N LEU A 66 9.26 7.26 -0.36
CA LEU A 66 8.11 6.79 0.40
C LEU A 66 8.52 5.57 1.21
N ARG A 67 8.20 5.55 2.49
CA ARG A 67 8.35 4.38 3.35
C ARG A 67 6.98 3.88 3.77
N TRP A 68 6.76 2.58 3.58
CA TRP A 68 5.54 1.86 3.93
C TRP A 68 5.88 0.82 4.99
N ILE A 69 5.21 0.87 6.14
CA ILE A 69 5.49 0.01 7.29
C ILE A 69 4.18 -0.58 7.79
N PRO A 70 3.85 -1.81 7.42
CA PRO A 70 2.75 -2.55 8.04
C PRO A 70 3.19 -3.07 9.41
N THR A 71 2.26 -3.09 10.36
CA THR A 71 2.46 -3.62 11.70
C THR A 71 1.24 -4.42 12.10
N VAL A 72 1.43 -5.64 12.58
CA VAL A 72 0.35 -6.44 13.18
C VAL A 72 0.14 -5.95 14.61
N LEU A 73 -1.07 -5.55 14.92
CA LEU A 73 -1.45 -5.17 16.29
C LEU A 73 -1.85 -6.45 17.04
N GLU A 74 -1.07 -6.78 18.06
CA GLU A 74 -1.24 -7.98 18.84
C GLU A 74 -1.93 -7.65 20.17
N SER A 75 -2.95 -8.41 20.54
CA SER A 75 -3.44 -8.42 21.90
C SER A 75 -2.44 -9.20 22.76
N ARG A 76 -1.79 -8.53 23.68
CA ARG A 76 -1.22 -9.25 24.83
C ARG A 76 -2.40 -9.72 25.67
N LEU A 77 -2.92 -10.89 25.36
CA LEU A 77 -3.72 -11.62 26.33
C LEU A 77 -2.85 -11.67 27.58
N ASN A 78 -3.30 -10.99 28.62
CA ASN A 78 -2.64 -11.08 29.91
C ASN A 78 -2.60 -12.55 30.28
N SER A 79 -1.46 -13.20 30.04
CA SER A 79 -1.19 -14.61 30.29
C SER A 79 -1.29 -14.99 31.78
N THR A 80 -1.76 -14.04 32.60
CA THR A 80 -1.94 -14.19 34.04
C THR A 80 -3.25 -14.84 34.43
N GLU A 81 -4.26 -14.91 33.54
CA GLU A 81 -5.60 -15.35 33.92
C GLU A 81 -6.03 -16.72 33.35
N ASP A 82 -5.38 -17.26 32.35
CA ASP A 82 -5.71 -18.59 31.81
C ASP A 82 -4.47 -19.45 31.59
N PRO A 83 -4.13 -20.34 32.55
CA PRO A 83 -2.96 -21.23 32.45
C PRO A 83 -3.08 -22.29 31.33
N SER A 84 -4.21 -22.38 30.65
CA SER A 84 -4.44 -23.32 29.54
C SER A 84 -3.99 -22.77 28.18
N VAL A 85 -3.70 -21.47 28.06
CA VAL A 85 -3.20 -20.87 26.83
C VAL A 85 -1.68 -20.97 26.80
N PRO A 86 -1.08 -21.65 25.80
CA PRO A 86 0.36 -21.73 25.68
C PRO A 86 0.97 -20.33 25.58
N GLU A 87 2.04 -20.08 26.37
CA GLU A 87 2.81 -18.83 26.26
C GLU A 87 3.26 -18.60 24.83
N GLY A 88 2.89 -17.44 24.26
CA GLY A 88 3.28 -17.05 22.91
C GLY A 88 2.18 -17.12 21.84
N LEU A 89 0.96 -17.57 22.17
CA LEU A 89 -0.20 -17.38 21.31
C LEU A 89 -0.71 -15.95 21.49
N VAL A 90 -0.41 -15.11 20.49
CA VAL A 90 -0.87 -13.74 20.43
C VAL A 90 -1.89 -13.64 19.33
N ASP A 91 -3.12 -13.24 19.65
CA ASP A 91 -4.14 -13.01 18.64
C ASP A 91 -3.94 -11.63 18.01
N ALA A 92 -3.92 -11.58 16.70
CA ALA A 92 -3.95 -10.31 15.97
C ALA A 92 -5.31 -9.63 16.23
N ILE A 93 -5.27 -8.42 16.78
CA ILE A 93 -6.47 -7.59 17.01
C ILE A 93 -6.72 -6.58 15.89
N GLY A 94 -5.76 -6.45 14.99
CA GLY A 94 -5.83 -5.52 13.86
C GLY A 94 -4.47 -5.30 13.22
N TYR A 95 -4.40 -4.25 12.42
CA TYR A 95 -3.20 -3.85 11.69
C TYR A 95 -2.98 -2.35 11.82
N GLY A 96 -1.73 -1.96 12.02
CA GLY A 96 -1.26 -0.58 11.91
C GLY A 96 -0.55 -0.39 10.57
N LEU A 97 -0.71 0.76 9.97
CA LEU A 97 -0.10 1.09 8.70
C LEU A 97 0.52 2.48 8.75
N ASP A 98 1.84 2.53 8.78
CA ASP A 98 2.59 3.78 8.75
C ASP A 98 3.12 4.07 7.35
N LEU A 99 2.95 5.32 6.92
CA LEU A 99 3.45 5.83 5.65
C LEU A 99 4.21 7.13 5.90
N ASP A 100 5.44 7.21 5.41
CA ASP A 100 6.28 8.42 5.48
C ASP A 100 6.73 8.80 4.06
N LEU A 101 6.12 9.83 3.52
CA LEU A 101 6.40 10.39 2.21
C LEU A 101 7.26 11.64 2.34
N ASN A 102 8.40 11.66 1.66
CA ASN A 102 9.28 12.82 1.56
C ASN A 102 9.43 13.23 0.10
N LEU A 103 8.97 14.41 -0.26
CA LEU A 103 9.12 14.98 -1.60
C LEU A 103 10.02 16.22 -1.56
N ARG A 104 10.90 16.32 -2.56
CA ARG A 104 11.69 17.51 -2.88
C ARG A 104 11.15 18.09 -4.19
N THR A 105 10.42 19.16 -4.10
CA THR A 105 10.03 19.93 -5.27
C THR A 105 11.15 20.94 -5.52
N GLY A 106 11.60 21.10 -6.78
CA GLY A 106 12.82 21.80 -7.17
C GLY A 106 13.09 23.13 -6.43
N ALA A 107 14.35 23.53 -6.41
CA ALA A 107 14.93 24.55 -5.52
C ALA A 107 14.19 25.91 -5.48
N ASP A 108 13.38 26.23 -6.49
CA ASP A 108 12.76 27.55 -6.68
C ASP A 108 11.24 27.57 -6.58
N GLY A 109 10.59 26.43 -6.19
CA GLY A 109 9.14 26.36 -6.05
C GLY A 109 8.65 26.66 -4.64
N PRO A 110 7.42 27.18 -4.47
CA PRO A 110 6.81 27.47 -3.16
C PRO A 110 6.67 26.24 -2.26
N LEU A 111 6.91 25.05 -2.78
CA LEU A 111 6.73 23.77 -2.11
C LEU A 111 8.04 23.15 -1.57
N GLY A 112 9.21 23.75 -1.74
CA GLY A 112 10.56 23.37 -1.30
C GLY A 112 10.77 21.93 -0.79
N ARG A 113 10.18 21.58 0.34
CA ARG A 113 10.13 20.24 0.93
C ARG A 113 8.74 19.96 1.47
N LEU A 114 8.15 18.84 1.04
CA LEU A 114 6.90 18.32 1.57
C LEU A 114 7.17 16.98 2.25
N ARG A 115 6.75 16.84 3.50
CA ARG A 115 6.72 15.54 4.18
C ARG A 115 5.30 15.24 4.61
N ILE A 116 4.82 14.06 4.29
CA ILE A 116 3.52 13.56 4.73
C ILE A 116 3.76 12.28 5.52
N MET A 117 3.28 12.28 6.75
CA MET A 117 3.27 11.09 7.60
C MET A 117 1.81 10.71 7.80
N SER A 118 1.47 9.47 7.57
CA SER A 118 0.14 8.96 7.90
C SER A 118 0.22 7.67 8.68
N HIS A 119 -0.73 7.50 9.58
CA HIS A 119 -0.97 6.30 10.33
C HIS A 119 -2.43 5.90 10.19
N VAL A 120 -2.66 4.62 9.88
CA VAL A 120 -4.01 4.07 9.72
C VAL A 120 -4.12 2.81 10.56
N ASP A 121 -5.11 2.75 11.44
CA ASP A 121 -5.47 1.53 12.14
C ASP A 121 -6.60 0.82 11.40
N LEU A 122 -6.44 -0.48 11.21
CA LEU A 122 -7.43 -1.38 10.61
C LEU A 122 -7.81 -2.44 11.64
N ASP A 123 -9.05 -2.91 11.60
CA ASP A 123 -9.45 -4.11 12.34
C ASP A 123 -9.03 -5.42 11.62
N THR A 124 -9.36 -6.55 12.21
CA THR A 124 -9.09 -7.88 11.63
C THR A 124 -9.83 -8.15 10.31
N ASN A 125 -10.88 -7.39 10.01
CA ASN A 125 -11.62 -7.44 8.74
C ASN A 125 -11.07 -6.46 7.70
N HIS A 126 -9.92 -5.81 8.00
CA HIS A 126 -9.29 -4.77 7.18
C HIS A 126 -10.16 -3.50 7.01
N LEU A 127 -11.13 -3.28 7.92
CA LEU A 127 -11.89 -2.04 7.96
C LEU A 127 -11.13 -1.01 8.78
N TRP A 128 -11.02 0.21 8.26
CA TRP A 128 -10.32 1.27 8.95
C TRP A 128 -11.03 1.67 10.24
N GLN A 129 -10.26 1.89 11.30
CA GLN A 129 -10.72 2.30 12.62
C GLN A 129 -10.33 3.73 12.95
N SER A 130 -9.11 4.09 12.63
CA SER A 130 -8.62 5.44 12.78
C SER A 130 -7.64 5.80 11.67
N ILE A 131 -7.57 7.09 11.34
CA ILE A 131 -6.59 7.66 10.44
C ILE A 131 -6.05 8.95 11.03
N SER A 132 -4.74 9.12 10.94
CA SER A 132 -4.02 10.33 11.29
C SER A 132 -3.06 10.67 10.16
N VAL A 133 -3.11 11.91 9.67
CA VAL A 133 -2.24 12.41 8.60
C VAL A 133 -1.60 13.69 9.07
N ARG A 134 -0.27 13.78 9.01
CA ARG A 134 0.47 14.98 9.33
C ARG A 134 1.27 15.45 8.12
N ILE A 135 1.02 16.67 7.68
CA ILE A 135 1.63 17.29 6.50
C ILE A 135 2.54 18.42 6.97
N TYR A 136 3.82 18.30 6.67
CA TYR A 136 4.83 19.33 6.95
C TYR A 136 5.16 20.04 5.64
N GLN A 137 4.74 21.28 5.54
CA GLN A 137 5.05 22.18 4.44
C GLN A 137 5.40 23.55 5.03
N ARG A 138 6.69 23.84 5.18
CA ARG A 138 7.10 25.11 5.79
C ARG A 138 6.48 26.33 5.12
N PRO A 139 5.95 27.30 5.87
CA PRO A 139 5.98 27.42 7.33
C PRO A 139 4.86 26.65 8.07
N ALA A 140 3.93 26.00 7.36
CA ALA A 140 2.72 25.41 7.91
C ALA A 140 2.88 23.92 8.25
N ILE A 141 2.17 23.48 9.30
CA ILE A 141 1.98 22.09 9.68
C ILE A 141 0.49 21.83 9.73
N TRP A 142 0.04 20.76 9.07
CA TRP A 142 -1.34 20.31 9.10
C TRP A 142 -1.41 18.94 9.76
N GLU A 143 -2.36 18.77 10.65
CA GLU A 143 -2.67 17.49 11.27
C GLU A 143 -4.15 17.20 11.08
N ILE A 144 -4.45 16.06 10.44
CA ILE A 144 -5.81 15.65 10.10
C ILE A 144 -6.03 14.30 10.77
N SER A 145 -7.10 14.17 11.52
CA SER A 145 -7.45 12.89 12.16
C SER A 145 -8.94 12.60 12.04
N ALA A 146 -9.27 11.32 11.88
CA ALA A 146 -10.63 10.82 11.81
C ALA A 146 -10.72 9.44 12.47
N LYS A 147 -11.91 9.09 12.96
CA LYS A 147 -12.22 7.77 13.52
C LYS A 147 -13.42 7.18 12.81
N ALA A 148 -13.42 5.86 12.61
CA ALA A 148 -14.55 5.14 12.04
C ALA A 148 -15.79 5.31 12.94
N GLY A 149 -16.94 5.51 12.30
CA GLY A 149 -18.19 5.80 13.04
C GLY A 149 -18.28 7.21 13.63
N GLY A 150 -17.25 8.03 13.51
CA GLY A 150 -17.30 9.44 13.89
C GLY A 150 -17.87 10.29 12.75
N ASP A 151 -18.65 11.32 13.11
CA ASP A 151 -19.24 12.24 12.14
C ASP A 151 -18.33 13.44 11.82
N SER A 152 -17.16 13.52 12.46
CA SER A 152 -16.24 14.66 12.33
C SER A 152 -14.82 14.23 11.97
N ILE A 153 -14.18 15.09 11.19
CA ILE A 153 -12.77 15.08 10.88
C ILE A 153 -12.14 16.25 11.62
N ARG A 154 -11.15 15.96 12.46
CA ARG A 154 -10.41 16.99 13.19
C ARG A 154 -9.25 17.47 12.37
N ILE A 155 -9.12 18.78 12.24
CA ILE A 155 -7.99 19.42 11.56
C ILE A 155 -7.36 20.43 12.49
N ARG A 156 -6.07 20.29 12.64
CA ARG A 156 -5.20 21.26 13.30
C ARG A 156 -4.23 21.83 12.27
N HIS A 157 -4.22 23.13 12.17
CA HIS A 157 -3.28 23.91 11.38
C HIS A 157 -2.39 24.74 12.29
N GLU A 158 -1.10 24.67 12.10
CA GLU A 158 -0.12 25.45 12.86
C GLU A 158 0.77 26.21 11.89
N GLU A 159 0.82 27.54 12.05
CA GLU A 159 1.67 28.43 11.25
C GLU A 159 2.17 29.58 12.14
N GLY A 160 3.47 29.87 12.08
CA GLY A 160 4.07 30.97 12.84
C GLY A 160 3.95 30.85 14.36
N GLY A 161 3.79 29.64 14.90
CA GLY A 161 3.60 29.39 16.35
C GLY A 161 2.16 29.55 16.83
N GLN A 162 1.23 29.83 15.91
CA GLN A 162 -0.22 29.85 16.20
C GLN A 162 -0.84 28.54 15.70
N ALA A 163 -1.60 27.87 16.55
CA ALA A 163 -2.33 26.67 16.22
C ALA A 163 -3.83 26.94 16.24
N VAL A 164 -4.53 26.53 15.18
CA VAL A 164 -5.98 26.55 15.07
C VAL A 164 -6.44 25.11 14.91
N GLU A 165 -7.38 24.68 15.76
CA GLU A 165 -7.98 23.36 15.69
C GLU A 165 -9.48 23.51 15.44
N GLN A 166 -10.01 22.74 14.50
CA GLN A 166 -11.41 22.78 14.12
C GLN A 166 -11.90 21.38 13.72
N ASP A 167 -13.11 21.04 14.19
CA ASP A 167 -13.79 19.82 13.77
C ASP A 167 -14.71 20.13 12.57
N TYR A 168 -14.58 19.31 11.52
CA TYR A 168 -15.37 19.43 10.31
C TYR A 168 -16.22 18.19 10.12
N THR A 169 -17.44 18.37 9.64
CA THR A 169 -18.26 17.25 9.23
C THR A 169 -17.83 16.77 7.84
N ALA A 170 -18.16 15.53 7.48
CA ALA A 170 -17.88 14.98 6.14
C ALA A 170 -18.50 15.84 5.01
N ARG A 171 -19.52 16.63 5.32
CA ARG A 171 -20.14 17.57 4.37
C ARG A 171 -19.30 18.82 4.11
N ASP A 172 -18.45 19.19 5.06
CA ASP A 172 -17.63 20.41 5.00
C ASP A 172 -16.26 20.18 4.33
N LEU A 173 -16.02 18.98 3.78
CA LEU A 173 -14.77 18.62 3.07
C LEU A 173 -14.39 19.63 1.98
N ARG A 174 -15.36 20.30 1.36
CA ARG A 174 -15.12 21.33 0.35
C ARG A 174 -14.41 22.56 0.91
N SER A 175 -14.80 23.00 2.10
CA SER A 175 -14.14 24.12 2.76
C SER A 175 -12.72 23.78 3.17
N LEU A 176 -12.44 22.49 3.49
CA LEU A 176 -11.11 21.99 3.81
C LEU A 176 -10.12 22.10 2.66
N LEU A 177 -10.55 21.71 1.47
CA LEU A 177 -9.70 21.81 0.27
C LEU A 177 -9.35 23.27 -0.05
N GLY A 178 -10.27 24.20 0.23
CA GLY A 178 -10.04 25.64 0.12
C GLY A 178 -9.01 26.17 1.13
N LEU A 179 -8.99 25.62 2.36
CA LEU A 179 -8.03 26.01 3.41
C LEU A 179 -6.61 25.48 3.13
N MET A 180 -6.47 24.34 2.47
CA MET A 180 -5.17 23.77 2.14
C MET A 180 -4.38 24.59 1.12
N GLY A 181 -4.99 25.56 0.44
CA GLY A 181 -4.30 26.52 -0.44
C GLY A 181 -3.35 25.86 -1.44
N ALA A 182 -2.05 26.23 -1.38
CA ALA A 182 -1.02 25.67 -2.28
C ALA A 182 -0.84 24.14 -2.10
N SER A 183 -1.14 23.57 -0.94
CA SER A 183 -1.06 22.13 -0.70
C SER A 183 -2.15 21.37 -1.46
N ALA A 184 -3.29 21.99 -1.74
CA ALA A 184 -4.33 21.41 -2.58
C ALA A 184 -3.86 21.20 -4.02
N ALA A 185 -2.87 21.97 -4.49
CA ALA A 185 -2.27 21.79 -5.81
C ALA A 185 -1.50 20.46 -5.98
N LEU A 186 -1.19 19.77 -4.87
CA LEU A 186 -0.60 18.43 -4.90
C LEU A 186 -1.64 17.33 -5.15
N ILE A 187 -2.91 17.64 -4.94
CA ILE A 187 -4.00 16.73 -5.27
C ILE A 187 -4.33 16.99 -6.76
N PRO A 188 -4.22 15.99 -7.63
CA PRO A 188 -4.55 16.18 -9.04
C PRO A 188 -5.92 16.82 -9.21
N VAL A 189 -6.00 17.91 -10.00
CA VAL A 189 -7.23 18.69 -10.23
C VAL A 189 -8.44 17.81 -10.54
N PRO A 190 -8.31 16.71 -11.34
CA PRO A 190 -9.42 15.82 -11.59
C PRO A 190 -9.92 15.07 -10.34
N VAL A 191 -9.01 14.74 -9.40
CA VAL A 191 -9.42 14.11 -8.11
C VAL A 191 -10.23 15.11 -7.30
N LEU A 192 -9.82 16.38 -7.25
CA LEU A 192 -10.56 17.44 -6.56
C LEU A 192 -11.96 17.65 -7.16
N SER A 193 -12.07 17.71 -8.49
CA SER A 193 -13.35 17.88 -9.17
C SER A 193 -14.30 16.70 -8.97
N GLU A 194 -13.77 15.49 -8.80
CA GLU A 194 -14.58 14.31 -8.54
C GLU A 194 -14.95 14.15 -7.06
N VAL A 195 -14.06 14.52 -6.12
CA VAL A 195 -14.41 14.66 -4.71
C VAL A 195 -15.52 15.71 -4.54
N GLU A 196 -15.49 16.77 -5.34
CA GLU A 196 -16.54 17.79 -5.38
C GLU A 196 -17.88 17.23 -5.87
N LYS A 197 -17.88 16.35 -6.87
CA LYS A 197 -19.08 15.64 -7.34
C LYS A 197 -19.59 14.61 -6.33
N LEU A 198 -18.69 13.97 -5.55
CA LEU A 198 -19.01 12.99 -4.51
C LEU A 198 -19.71 13.61 -3.28
N GLY A 199 -19.56 14.92 -3.07
CA GLY A 199 -20.31 15.66 -2.02
C GLY A 199 -21.81 15.78 -2.30
N GLY A 200 -22.32 15.31 -3.46
CA GLY A 200 -23.73 15.05 -3.72
C GLY A 200 -24.15 13.71 -3.13
N ALA A 201 -25.23 13.68 -2.36
CA ALA A 201 -25.74 12.50 -1.67
C ALA A 201 -25.79 11.26 -2.61
N GLY A 202 -24.99 10.26 -2.31
CA GLY A 202 -25.10 8.90 -2.87
C GLY A 202 -24.07 8.47 -3.91
N ALA A 203 -23.11 9.29 -4.31
CA ALA A 203 -22.07 8.86 -5.26
C ALA A 203 -20.88 8.24 -4.52
N THR A 204 -20.81 6.91 -4.46
CA THR A 204 -19.58 6.21 -4.05
C THR A 204 -18.57 6.24 -5.19
N PRO A 205 -17.30 6.57 -4.92
CA PRO A 205 -16.26 6.51 -5.96
C PRO A 205 -16.21 5.09 -6.53
N ARG A 206 -16.32 4.96 -7.84
CA ARG A 206 -16.14 3.67 -8.50
C ARG A 206 -14.65 3.33 -8.49
N ILE A 207 -14.24 2.57 -7.49
CA ILE A 207 -12.91 1.98 -7.43
C ILE A 207 -13.04 0.55 -7.90
N ARG A 208 -12.35 0.21 -9.00
CA ARG A 208 -12.24 -1.17 -9.46
C ARG A 208 -10.84 -1.67 -9.16
N TRP A 209 -10.80 -2.84 -8.58
CA TRP A 209 -9.57 -3.54 -8.25
C TRP A 209 -9.49 -4.83 -9.04
N ASN A 210 -8.34 -5.11 -9.58
CA ASN A 210 -8.03 -6.40 -10.16
C ASN A 210 -6.65 -6.83 -9.65
N ALA A 211 -6.54 -8.07 -9.16
CA ALA A 211 -5.28 -8.63 -8.72
C ALA A 211 -5.01 -9.92 -9.48
N ARG A 212 -3.79 -10.07 -9.99
CA ARG A 212 -3.36 -11.25 -10.73
C ARG A 212 -1.91 -11.61 -10.44
N ASN A 213 -1.59 -12.86 -10.71
CA ASN A 213 -0.20 -13.29 -10.73
C ASN A 213 0.52 -12.66 -11.92
N ASP A 214 1.76 -12.20 -11.70
CA ASP A 214 2.59 -11.62 -12.74
C ASP A 214 4.08 -11.93 -12.50
N TRP A 215 4.92 -11.51 -13.43
CA TRP A 215 6.36 -11.63 -13.34
C TRP A 215 7.01 -10.26 -13.50
N LEU A 216 7.79 -9.87 -12.51
CA LEU A 216 8.64 -8.68 -12.59
C LEU A 216 10.05 -9.07 -13.02
N ARG A 217 10.59 -8.36 -14.00
CA ARG A 217 11.97 -8.52 -14.39
C ARG A 217 12.85 -7.60 -13.56
N ILE A 218 13.74 -8.18 -12.76
CA ILE A 218 14.73 -7.46 -11.96
C ILE A 218 16.12 -7.82 -12.49
N GLY A 219 16.74 -6.90 -13.24
CA GLY A 219 18.00 -7.16 -13.93
C GLY A 219 17.85 -8.31 -14.93
N ARG A 220 18.58 -9.42 -14.69
CA ARG A 220 18.54 -10.65 -15.52
C ARG A 220 17.56 -11.70 -15.02
N SER A 221 17.02 -11.52 -13.83
CA SER A 221 16.13 -12.48 -13.17
C SER A 221 14.67 -12.10 -13.37
N ARG A 222 13.78 -13.10 -13.28
CA ARG A 222 12.34 -12.91 -13.21
C ARG A 222 11.85 -13.36 -11.85
N VAL A 223 11.10 -12.51 -11.18
CA VAL A 223 10.54 -12.78 -9.87
C VAL A 223 9.02 -12.85 -9.98
N ARG A 224 8.42 -13.85 -9.36
CA ARG A 224 6.94 -13.94 -9.27
C ARG A 224 6.42 -12.84 -8.37
N THR A 225 5.41 -12.14 -8.84
CA THR A 225 4.80 -11.02 -8.15
C THR A 225 3.28 -11.13 -8.19
N TYR A 226 2.62 -10.36 -7.34
CA TYR A 226 1.23 -9.99 -7.50
C TYR A 226 1.18 -8.63 -8.21
N ARG A 227 0.40 -8.55 -9.27
CA ARG A 227 0.09 -7.28 -9.92
C ARG A 227 -1.32 -6.87 -9.53
N VAL A 228 -1.42 -5.72 -8.88
CA VAL A 228 -2.69 -5.10 -8.50
C VAL A 228 -2.91 -3.89 -9.40
N GLU A 229 -4.04 -3.88 -10.07
CA GLU A 229 -4.48 -2.76 -10.88
C GLU A 229 -5.68 -2.12 -10.19
N MET A 230 -5.57 -0.85 -9.88
CA MET A 230 -6.66 -0.06 -9.34
C MET A 230 -7.05 1.00 -10.38
N THR A 231 -8.32 1.00 -10.76
CA THR A 231 -8.88 2.09 -11.57
C THR A 231 -9.76 2.94 -10.68
N PHE A 232 -9.42 4.20 -10.60
CA PHE A 232 -10.12 5.20 -9.83
C PHE A 232 -10.79 6.19 -10.77
N LEU A 233 -12.09 6.45 -10.55
CA LEU A 233 -12.90 7.38 -11.35
C LEU A 233 -12.91 7.05 -12.85
N ASP A 234 -12.80 5.78 -13.21
CA ASP A 234 -12.74 5.27 -14.58
C ASP A 234 -11.62 5.88 -15.47
N THR A 235 -10.81 6.77 -14.93
CA THR A 235 -9.78 7.54 -15.68
C THR A 235 -8.37 7.27 -15.18
N TYR A 236 -8.19 7.14 -13.87
CA TYR A 236 -6.86 7.00 -13.27
C TYR A 236 -6.57 5.53 -13.00
N SER A 237 -5.50 5.03 -13.59
CA SER A 237 -5.02 3.68 -13.33
C SER A 237 -3.74 3.73 -12.50
N VAL A 238 -3.75 3.02 -11.39
CA VAL A 238 -2.59 2.76 -10.55
C VAL A 238 -2.26 1.28 -10.66
N VAL A 239 -1.00 0.97 -10.92
CA VAL A 239 -0.53 -0.42 -11.02
C VAL A 239 0.54 -0.63 -9.97
N ALA A 240 0.29 -1.54 -9.04
CA ALA A 240 1.26 -1.96 -8.03
C ALA A 240 1.76 -3.38 -8.31
N GLN A 241 3.05 -3.61 -8.12
CA GLN A 241 3.65 -4.94 -8.12
C GLN A 241 4.21 -5.23 -6.74
N LEU A 242 3.76 -6.35 -6.17
CA LEU A 242 4.14 -6.80 -4.84
C LEU A 242 4.91 -8.12 -4.93
N SER A 243 5.86 -8.33 -4.04
CA SER A 243 6.51 -9.63 -3.87
C SER A 243 5.50 -10.65 -3.31
N ARG A 244 5.86 -11.93 -3.34
CA ARG A 244 5.06 -12.99 -2.70
C ARG A 244 5.04 -12.87 -1.17
N ALA A 245 6.02 -12.16 -0.61
CA ALA A 245 6.07 -11.86 0.82
C ALA A 245 5.22 -10.65 1.23
N GLY A 246 4.70 -9.88 0.25
CA GLY A 246 3.87 -8.69 0.49
C GLY A 246 4.61 -7.35 0.37
N GLU A 247 5.91 -7.36 0.08
CA GLU A 247 6.68 -6.13 -0.11
C GLU A 247 6.26 -5.42 -1.40
N ILE A 248 6.19 -4.10 -1.37
CA ILE A 248 5.93 -3.29 -2.55
C ILE A 248 7.23 -3.16 -3.35
N LEU A 249 7.23 -3.65 -4.59
CA LEU A 249 8.38 -3.60 -5.49
C LEU A 249 8.34 -2.39 -6.42
N GLU A 250 7.18 -2.12 -7.00
CA GLU A 250 6.96 -1.01 -7.91
C GLU A 250 5.51 -0.55 -7.85
N VAL A 251 5.29 0.76 -7.91
CA VAL A 251 3.96 1.36 -8.11
C VAL A 251 4.05 2.36 -9.24
N ARG A 252 3.22 2.19 -10.23
CA ARG A 252 3.06 3.14 -11.34
C ARG A 252 1.80 3.95 -11.15
N LEU A 253 1.99 5.24 -11.07
CA LEU A 253 0.93 6.23 -10.94
C LEU A 253 0.70 6.94 -12.29
N PRO A 254 -0.44 7.62 -12.46
CA PRO A 254 -0.67 8.50 -13.59
C PRO A 254 0.45 9.54 -13.76
N GLU A 255 0.50 10.19 -14.93
CA GLU A 255 1.46 11.27 -15.25
C GLU A 255 2.94 10.86 -15.21
N GLY A 256 3.22 9.56 -15.29
CA GLY A 256 4.58 9.04 -15.36
C GLY A 256 5.33 9.03 -14.03
N PHE A 257 4.62 9.10 -12.91
CA PHE A 257 5.21 8.83 -11.61
C PHE A 257 5.42 7.33 -11.41
N VAL A 258 6.61 6.97 -10.95
CA VAL A 258 6.98 5.60 -10.62
C VAL A 258 7.58 5.58 -9.22
N LEU A 259 7.04 4.75 -8.34
CA LEU A 259 7.64 4.43 -7.07
C LEU A 259 8.34 3.08 -7.23
N SER A 260 9.63 3.04 -7.01
CA SER A 260 10.44 1.82 -7.16
C SER A 260 11.14 1.49 -5.86
N ASN A 261 11.06 0.24 -5.44
CA ASN A 261 11.76 -0.22 -4.24
C ASN A 261 13.27 -0.08 -4.44
N GLU A 262 13.96 0.41 -3.42
CA GLU A 262 15.42 0.63 -3.45
C GLU A 262 16.21 -0.67 -3.70
N SER A 263 15.65 -1.82 -3.28
CA SER A 263 16.25 -3.13 -3.53
C SER A 263 16.09 -3.61 -4.98
N VAL A 264 15.20 -2.96 -5.78
CA VAL A 264 14.94 -3.30 -7.17
C VAL A 264 15.75 -2.37 -8.07
N PRO A 265 16.84 -2.85 -8.72
CA PRO A 265 17.58 -2.01 -9.64
C PRO A 265 16.63 -1.58 -10.76
N LEU A 266 16.44 -0.28 -10.90
CA LEU A 266 15.66 0.31 -11.98
C LEU A 266 16.18 -0.25 -13.30
N SER A 267 15.37 -1.05 -13.99
CA SER A 267 15.65 -1.36 -15.38
C SER A 267 15.51 -0.02 -16.12
N ARG A 268 16.64 0.63 -16.40
CA ARG A 268 16.67 1.69 -17.41
C ARG A 268 16.25 1.05 -18.72
N ASN A 269 14.95 1.04 -18.97
CA ASN A 269 14.49 0.84 -20.34
C ASN A 269 14.88 2.10 -21.11
N PRO A 270 15.61 1.94 -22.20
CA PRO A 270 15.97 3.03 -23.07
C PRO A 270 14.72 3.67 -23.71
#